data_e6c3feb018ea5f7c0ed9e9d5a1fbb963
#
_entry.id   e6c3feb018ea5f7c0ed9e9d5a1fbb963
#
_cell.length_a   1.000
_cell.length_b   1.000
_cell.length_c   1.000
_cell.angle_alpha   90.00
_cell.angle_beta   90.00
_cell.angle_gamma   90.00
#
_symmetry.space_group_name_H-M   'P 1'
#
loop_
_entity.id
_entity.type
_entity.pdbx_description
1 polymer ?
#
loop_
_entity_poly.entity_id
_entity_poly.type
_entity_poly.pdbx_seq_one_letter_code
_entity_poly.pdbx_strand_id
1 'polypeptide(L)'
;MSHLADSRLSNTALSVLDLAPIRQGGSAADTFKETVALAQQAERLGFSRYWLAEHHNIEGIASAATSVLIGHVAGQTERIRVGSGGIMLPNHPPLVIAEQFG
;
A
#
# COMPACT_ATOMS: atom_id res chain seq x y z
N MET A 1 -29.30 8.98 -7.26
CA MET A 1 -28.34 8.95 -6.64
C MET A 1 -28.37 8.62 -5.25
N SER A 2 -29.17 9.21 -4.47
CA SER A 2 -29.13 8.96 -3.05
C SER A 2 -29.39 7.51 -2.68
N HIS A 3 -30.13 6.76 -3.48
CA HIS A 3 -30.34 5.35 -3.17
C HIS A 3 -29.05 4.52 -3.25
N LEU A 4 -28.03 5.01 -3.93
CA LEU A 4 -26.75 4.33 -3.93
C LEU A 4 -26.06 4.43 -2.58
N ALA A 5 -26.34 5.49 -1.82
CA ALA A 5 -25.76 5.64 -0.50
C ALA A 5 -26.25 4.58 0.48
N ASP A 6 -27.38 3.95 0.19
CA ASP A 6 -27.94 2.91 1.03
C ASP A 6 -27.43 1.52 0.65
N SER A 7 -26.61 1.42 -0.39
CA SER A 7 -26.11 0.14 -0.82
C SER A 7 -25.14 -0.42 0.20
N ARG A 8 -25.02 -1.75 0.21
CA ARG A 8 -24.04 -2.41 1.06
C ARG A 8 -22.62 -1.97 0.75
N LEU A 9 -22.34 -1.64 -0.51
CA LEU A 9 -21.02 -1.22 -0.92
C LEU A 9 -20.65 0.12 -0.28
N SER A 10 -21.59 1.06 -0.19
CA SER A 10 -21.29 2.36 0.41
C SER A 10 -20.99 2.26 1.91
N ASN A 11 -21.44 1.18 2.56
CA ASN A 11 -21.19 0.94 3.97
C ASN A 11 -20.03 -0.02 4.21
N THR A 12 -19.35 -0.41 3.16
CA THR A 12 -18.24 -1.37 3.24
C THR A 12 -16.92 -0.61 3.19
N ALA A 13 -16.02 -0.90 4.15
CA ALA A 13 -14.67 -0.36 4.10
C ALA A 13 -13.91 -1.05 2.99
N LEU A 14 -13.33 -0.26 2.10
CA LEU A 14 -12.56 -0.76 0.96
C LEU A 14 -11.09 -0.40 1.14
N SER A 15 -10.23 -1.31 0.70
CA SER A 15 -8.79 -1.13 0.75
C SER A 15 -8.17 -1.39 -0.61
N VAL A 16 -7.01 -0.80 -0.84
CA VAL A 16 -6.21 -1.06 -2.03
C VAL A 16 -5.05 -1.96 -1.62
N LEU A 17 -4.73 -2.95 -2.44
CA LEU A 17 -3.50 -3.73 -2.33
C LEU A 17 -2.63 -3.39 -3.53
N ASP A 18 -1.46 -2.84 -3.27
CA ASP A 18 -0.51 -2.41 -4.29
C ASP A 18 0.73 -3.30 -4.25
N LEU A 19 1.05 -3.89 -5.38
CA LEU A 19 2.27 -4.69 -5.54
C LEU A 19 3.45 -3.84 -6.01
N ALA A 20 3.24 -2.56 -6.25
CA ALA A 20 4.26 -1.65 -6.76
C ALA A 20 4.94 -2.22 -8.03
N PRO A 21 4.16 -2.52 -9.09
CA PRO A 21 4.72 -3.11 -10.30
C PRO A 21 5.58 -2.11 -11.05
N ILE A 22 6.70 -2.60 -11.59
CA ILE A 22 7.58 -1.79 -12.44
C ILE A 22 7.15 -2.01 -13.88
N ARG A 23 6.74 -0.92 -14.54
CA ARG A 23 6.31 -1.00 -15.93
C ARG A 23 7.50 -1.31 -16.83
N GLN A 24 7.24 -1.98 -17.95
CA GLN A 24 8.28 -2.25 -18.93
C GLN A 24 8.92 -0.93 -19.36
N GLY A 25 10.25 -0.86 -19.31
CA GLY A 25 10.98 0.36 -19.61
C GLY A 25 10.99 1.40 -18.51
N GLY A 26 10.30 1.15 -17.39
CA GLY A 26 10.29 2.05 -16.25
C GLY A 26 11.30 1.68 -15.19
N SER A 27 11.25 2.38 -14.07
CA SER A 27 12.16 2.19 -12.94
C SER A 27 11.38 2.07 -11.63
N ALA A 28 12.06 1.61 -10.59
CA ALA A 28 11.49 1.58 -9.24
C ALA A 28 11.11 3.00 -8.79
N ALA A 29 11.92 4.00 -9.13
CA ALA A 29 11.62 5.38 -8.77
C ALA A 29 10.31 5.86 -9.39
N ASP A 30 10.05 5.50 -10.65
CA ASP A 30 8.79 5.82 -11.30
C ASP A 30 7.62 5.12 -10.60
N THR A 31 7.81 3.85 -10.25
CA THR A 31 6.79 3.07 -9.55
C THR A 31 6.45 3.68 -8.20
N PHE A 32 7.44 4.16 -7.44
CA PHE A 32 7.20 4.78 -6.15
C PHE A 32 6.39 6.06 -6.28
N LYS A 33 6.63 6.83 -7.32
CA LYS A 33 5.81 8.02 -7.62
C LYS A 33 4.36 7.64 -7.94
N GLU A 34 4.17 6.58 -8.71
CA GLU A 34 2.84 6.09 -9.03
C GLU A 34 2.12 5.55 -7.79
N THR A 35 2.84 4.84 -6.92
CA THR A 35 2.29 4.33 -5.68
C THR A 35 1.79 5.47 -4.79
N VAL A 36 2.57 6.53 -4.64
CA VAL A 36 2.16 7.70 -3.86
C VAL A 36 0.92 8.34 -4.48
N ALA A 37 0.92 8.53 -5.80
CA ALA A 37 -0.22 9.13 -6.49
C ALA A 37 -1.49 8.28 -6.32
N LEU A 38 -1.36 6.96 -6.40
CA LEU A 38 -2.48 6.06 -6.21
C LEU A 38 -3.01 6.10 -4.77
N ALA A 39 -2.12 6.13 -3.79
CA ALA A 39 -2.51 6.22 -2.39
C ALA A 39 -3.25 7.54 -2.11
N GLN A 40 -2.77 8.64 -2.67
CA GLN A 40 -3.43 9.94 -2.53
C GLN A 40 -4.82 9.92 -3.19
N GLN A 41 -4.95 9.29 -4.34
CA GLN A 41 -6.23 9.16 -5.02
C GLN A 41 -7.19 8.28 -4.22
N ALA A 42 -6.71 7.16 -3.70
CA ALA A 42 -7.52 6.28 -2.84
C ALA A 42 -8.02 7.03 -1.60
N GLU A 43 -7.16 7.86 -1.01
CA GLU A 43 -7.54 8.68 0.12
C GLU A 43 -8.65 9.67 -0.24
N ARG A 44 -8.52 10.34 -1.38
CA ARG A 44 -9.56 11.28 -1.85
C ARG A 44 -10.89 10.59 -2.11
N LEU A 45 -10.85 9.34 -2.52
CA LEU A 45 -12.05 8.56 -2.82
C LEU A 45 -12.65 7.87 -1.59
N GLY A 46 -12.03 8.02 -0.43
CA GLY A 46 -12.58 7.50 0.81
C GLY A 46 -12.21 6.05 1.12
N PHE A 47 -11.21 5.50 0.46
CA PHE A 47 -10.71 4.16 0.81
C PHE A 47 -10.11 4.19 2.21
N SER A 48 -10.29 3.10 2.95
CA SER A 48 -9.88 3.02 4.36
C SER A 48 -8.41 2.73 4.53
N ARG A 49 -7.86 1.84 3.71
CA ARG A 49 -6.48 1.39 3.86
C ARG A 49 -5.80 1.24 2.52
N TYR A 50 -4.50 1.47 2.53
CA TYR A 50 -3.62 1.23 1.40
C TYR A 50 -2.55 0.25 1.84
N TRP A 51 -2.54 -0.93 1.26
CA TRP A 51 -1.66 -2.02 1.65
C TRP A 51 -0.61 -2.26 0.59
N LEU A 52 0.61 -2.45 1.04
CA LEU A 52 1.74 -2.79 0.18
C LEU A 52 2.11 -4.25 0.42
N ALA A 53 2.27 -5.00 -0.66
CA ALA A 53 2.70 -6.39 -0.59
C ALA A 53 4.22 -6.45 -0.39
N GLU A 54 4.69 -7.57 0.13
CA GLU A 54 6.13 -7.85 0.22
C GLU A 54 6.46 -9.00 -0.73
N HIS A 55 7.28 -8.71 -1.73
CA HIS A 55 7.78 -9.72 -2.67
C HIS A 55 9.27 -9.53 -2.86
N HIS A 56 9.99 -10.63 -2.97
CA HIS A 56 11.45 -10.62 -3.06
C HIS A 56 11.91 -11.32 -4.31
N ASN A 57 13.05 -10.85 -4.85
CA ASN A 57 13.71 -11.44 -6.00
C ASN A 57 12.80 -11.54 -7.23
N ILE A 58 11.95 -10.53 -7.41
CA ILE A 58 11.06 -10.43 -8.57
C ILE A 58 11.36 -9.11 -9.26
N GLU A 59 11.82 -9.19 -10.51
CA GLU A 59 12.30 -8.04 -11.24
C GLU A 59 11.24 -6.98 -11.46
N GLY A 60 10.01 -7.38 -11.67
CA GLY A 60 8.92 -6.47 -11.99
C GLY A 60 8.15 -5.91 -10.79
N ILE A 61 8.65 -6.08 -9.57
CA ILE A 61 7.97 -5.61 -8.37
C ILE A 61 8.95 -4.86 -7.48
N ALA A 62 8.56 -3.65 -7.03
CA ALA A 62 9.43 -2.76 -6.28
C ALA A 62 9.15 -2.73 -4.77
N SER A 63 8.34 -3.65 -4.25
CA SER A 63 7.87 -3.58 -2.86
C SER A 63 8.68 -4.46 -1.89
N ALA A 64 9.90 -4.82 -2.23
CA ALA A 64 10.72 -5.69 -1.37
C ALA A 64 10.99 -5.09 0.02
N ALA A 65 11.29 -3.80 0.08
CA ALA A 65 11.52 -3.10 1.35
C ALA A 65 10.21 -2.49 1.84
N THR A 66 9.26 -3.32 2.17
CA THR A 66 7.88 -2.94 2.42
C THR A 66 7.74 -1.91 3.54
N SER A 67 8.43 -2.11 4.67
CA SER A 67 8.34 -1.17 5.79
C SER A 67 8.86 0.22 5.43
N VAL A 68 9.92 0.30 4.63
CA VAL A 68 10.46 1.57 4.16
C VAL A 68 9.46 2.28 3.25
N LEU A 69 8.87 1.52 2.32
CA LEU A 69 7.90 2.07 1.38
C LEU A 69 6.63 2.52 2.10
N ILE A 70 6.19 1.79 3.12
CA ILE A 70 5.06 2.20 3.95
C ILE A 70 5.32 3.58 4.57
N GLY A 71 6.51 3.79 5.14
CA GLY A 71 6.87 5.08 5.72
C GLY A 71 6.84 6.20 4.69
N HIS A 72 7.34 5.92 3.49
CA HIS A 72 7.33 6.89 2.40
C HIS A 72 5.90 7.27 1.99
N VAL A 73 5.04 6.29 1.80
CA VAL A 73 3.65 6.52 1.40
C VAL A 73 2.86 7.21 2.51
N ALA A 74 3.04 6.77 3.75
CA ALA A 74 2.37 7.38 4.88
C ALA A 74 2.74 8.85 5.05
N GLY A 75 4.00 9.21 4.77
CA GLY A 75 4.44 10.59 4.83
C GLY A 75 3.86 11.48 3.73
N GLN A 76 3.29 10.90 2.68
CA GLN A 76 2.73 11.61 1.55
C GLN A 76 1.20 11.61 1.54
N THR A 77 0.58 11.07 2.57
CA THR A 77 -0.87 11.00 2.72
C THR A 77 -1.27 11.58 4.07
N GLU A 78 -2.56 11.83 4.28
CA GLU A 78 -3.02 12.51 5.49
C GLU A 78 -3.88 11.63 6.40
N ARG A 79 -4.76 10.83 5.84
CA ARG A 79 -5.77 10.11 6.62
C ARG A 79 -5.81 8.62 6.39
N ILE A 80 -5.52 8.17 5.17
CA ILE A 80 -5.62 6.77 4.82
C ILE A 80 -4.60 5.97 5.63
N ARG A 81 -5.00 4.83 6.14
CA ARG A 81 -4.11 3.95 6.87
C ARG A 81 -3.23 3.21 5.87
N VAL A 82 -1.93 3.22 6.12
CA VAL A 82 -0.96 2.57 5.24
C VAL A 82 -0.33 1.42 6.01
N GLY A 83 -0.28 0.24 5.40
CA GLY A 83 0.25 -0.93 6.05
C GLY A 83 0.71 -1.99 5.07
N SER A 84 1.09 -3.14 5.60
CA SER A 84 1.53 -4.26 4.76
C SER A 84 0.39 -5.25 4.54
N GLY A 85 0.36 -5.83 3.38
CA GLY A 85 -0.59 -6.85 3.04
C GLY A 85 0.05 -8.01 2.31
N GLY A 86 0.95 -8.73 3.03
CA GLY A 86 1.43 -8.62 4.40
C GLY A 86 2.94 -8.65 4.48
N ILE A 87 3.45 -8.77 5.69
CA ILE A 87 4.88 -8.94 5.92
C ILE A 87 5.22 -10.44 5.87
N MET A 88 6.29 -10.75 5.17
CA MET A 88 6.78 -12.13 5.02
C MET A 88 7.59 -12.51 6.26
N LEU A 89 6.91 -12.94 7.31
CA LEU A 89 7.54 -13.21 8.60
C LEU A 89 8.78 -14.13 8.54
N PRO A 90 8.83 -15.15 7.69
CA PRO A 90 10.04 -15.98 7.61
C PRO A 90 11.30 -15.23 7.23
N ASN A 91 11.17 -14.03 6.66
CA ASN A 91 12.32 -13.25 6.20
C ASN A 91 12.78 -12.20 7.23
N HIS A 92 12.15 -12.16 8.40
CA HIS A 92 12.44 -11.09 9.37
C HIS A 92 12.57 -11.63 10.77
N PRO A 93 13.51 -11.10 11.58
CA PRO A 93 13.51 -11.41 13.01
C PRO A 93 12.22 -10.90 13.66
N PRO A 94 11.58 -11.68 14.55
CA PRO A 94 10.33 -11.26 15.19
C PRO A 94 10.45 -9.91 15.92
N LEU A 95 11.57 -9.66 16.57
CA LEU A 95 11.80 -8.41 17.28
C LEU A 95 11.70 -7.21 16.34
N VAL A 96 12.31 -7.32 15.17
CA VAL A 96 12.30 -6.23 14.17
C VAL A 96 10.88 -5.92 13.74
N ILE A 97 10.07 -6.95 13.47
CA ILE A 97 8.69 -6.77 13.08
C ILE A 97 7.86 -6.13 14.21
N ALA A 98 8.06 -6.59 15.43
CA ALA A 98 7.38 -6.01 16.58
C ALA A 98 7.69 -4.52 16.73
N GLU A 99 8.95 -4.15 16.50
CA GLU A 99 9.36 -2.74 16.61
C GLU A 99 8.86 -1.89 15.46
N GLN A 100 8.84 -2.42 14.24
CA GLN A 100 8.42 -1.65 13.06
C GLN A 100 6.90 -1.49 12.97
N PHE A 101 6.15 -2.48 13.42
CA PHE A 101 4.70 -2.50 13.26
C PHE A 101 3.91 -2.49 14.56
N GLY A 102 4.58 -2.66 15.68
CA GLY A 102 3.95 -2.58 16.98
C GLY A 102 3.76 -1.16 17.45
#